data_36d109cedbf601cf4a3c9e161f282747
#
_entry.id   36d109cedbf601cf4a3c9e161f282747
#
_cell.length_a   1.000
_cell.length_b   1.000
_cell.length_c   1.000
_cell.angle_alpha   90.00
_cell.angle_beta   90.00
_cell.angle_gamma   90.00
#
_symmetry.space_group_name_H-M   'P 1'
#
loop_
_entity.id
_entity.type
_entity.pdbx_description
1 polymer ?
#
loop_
_entity_poly.entity_id
_entity_poly.type
_entity_poly.pdbx_seq_one_letter_code
_entity_poly.pdbx_strand_id
1 'polypeptide(L)'
;MNEHILTLARENAPCYLYEYDIMKAQVETLRQTFPQYDLLYSIKANPFPPVVRALAALGLGADAASAPEVLLSRKCGMAKEDIFFSAAGKSDAALEAAWDEGEIIADSLGEVARIGALCRRKGQRRAIGVRMNPAFGMGGGVGTSSKFGINEEDLPQLKALLDDLPVTVEGIHVHLKSQNLDADVLGGCYRDSWALAKRVQAALDCEMRYVNFGSGVGVAYDAAFEQPMNLAHLRTYTDAIAADNDATWKARLMIETGRFPTAQAGTYWLRVVDKKFSRGKAYVIAENCMNGLQKPALAAMLRHELGGGTPAPYEPLFTSEWAFPIIAHGDESRTETVDIVGNLCCAADVLAEDFTGPELAVGDLIEVRNAGAYACTLTAQRFSSHQPPRELLVYGDGRVETE
;
A
#
# COMPACT_ATOMS: atom_id res chain seq x y z
N MET A 1 -9.73 -14.98 -20.22
CA MET A 1 -8.95 -13.69 -20.25
C MET A 1 -9.68 -12.71 -21.15
N ASN A 2 -9.70 -11.42 -20.79
CA ASN A 2 -10.31 -10.38 -21.65
C ASN A 2 -9.39 -10.12 -22.85
N GLU A 3 -9.89 -10.34 -24.09
CA GLU A 3 -9.13 -10.17 -25.35
C GLU A 3 -8.60 -8.74 -25.51
N HIS A 4 -9.32 -7.76 -24.98
CA HIS A 4 -8.89 -6.36 -24.95
C HIS A 4 -7.62 -6.16 -24.11
N ILE A 5 -7.54 -6.75 -22.92
CA ILE A 5 -6.34 -6.70 -22.05
C ILE A 5 -5.13 -7.32 -22.78
N LEU A 6 -5.31 -8.46 -23.42
CA LEU A 6 -4.22 -9.10 -24.18
C LEU A 6 -3.75 -8.24 -25.36
N THR A 7 -4.67 -7.56 -26.05
CA THR A 7 -4.34 -6.63 -27.15
C THR A 7 -3.52 -5.45 -26.62
N LEU A 8 -3.96 -4.82 -25.54
CA LEU A 8 -3.21 -3.72 -24.89
C LEU A 8 -1.81 -4.16 -24.45
N ALA A 9 -1.71 -5.36 -23.88
CA ALA A 9 -0.41 -5.93 -23.50
C ALA A 9 0.51 -6.13 -24.71
N ARG A 10 -0.01 -6.66 -25.82
CA ARG A 10 0.77 -6.82 -27.06
C ARG A 10 1.28 -5.51 -27.65
N GLU A 11 0.52 -4.44 -27.50
CA GLU A 11 0.89 -3.13 -28.04
C GLU A 11 1.85 -2.35 -27.12
N ASN A 12 1.79 -2.59 -25.78
CA ASN A 12 2.43 -1.74 -24.80
C ASN A 12 3.50 -2.42 -23.94
N ALA A 13 3.63 -3.77 -23.92
CA ALA A 13 4.62 -4.45 -23.08
C ALA A 13 6.05 -3.98 -23.40
N PRO A 14 6.91 -3.73 -22.39
CA PRO A 14 6.64 -3.97 -20.96
C PRO A 14 5.71 -2.92 -20.35
N CYS A 15 4.63 -3.35 -19.67
CA CYS A 15 3.65 -2.43 -19.09
C CYS A 15 2.90 -3.00 -17.90
N TYR A 16 2.36 -2.10 -17.08
CA TYR A 16 1.34 -2.39 -16.07
C TYR A 16 -0.04 -2.07 -16.64
N LEU A 17 -0.99 -2.98 -16.47
CA LEU A 17 -2.40 -2.76 -16.77
C LEU A 17 -3.18 -2.84 -15.45
N TYR A 18 -3.94 -1.78 -15.13
CA TYR A 18 -4.79 -1.70 -13.94
C TYR A 18 -6.25 -1.72 -14.37
N GLU A 19 -7.04 -2.65 -13.86
CA GLU A 19 -8.45 -2.82 -14.21
C GLU A 19 -9.36 -2.07 -13.23
N TYR A 20 -9.99 -0.98 -13.70
CA TYR A 20 -10.86 -0.13 -12.89
C TYR A 20 -12.02 -0.91 -12.23
N ASP A 21 -12.65 -1.82 -12.95
CA ASP A 21 -13.84 -2.53 -12.45
C ASP A 21 -13.48 -3.45 -11.28
N ILE A 22 -12.29 -4.03 -11.28
CA ILE A 22 -11.77 -4.80 -10.14
C ILE A 22 -11.54 -3.88 -8.94
N MET A 23 -10.88 -2.72 -9.14
CA MET A 23 -10.69 -1.74 -8.07
C MET A 23 -12.01 -1.29 -7.47
N LYS A 24 -13.00 -0.97 -8.31
CA LYS A 24 -14.33 -0.57 -7.89
C LYS A 24 -15.03 -1.64 -7.05
N ALA A 25 -14.98 -2.90 -7.47
CA ALA A 25 -15.56 -4.01 -6.72
C ALA A 25 -14.90 -4.21 -5.35
N GLN A 26 -13.58 -4.04 -5.27
CA GLN A 26 -12.82 -4.12 -4.01
C GLN A 26 -13.16 -2.96 -3.06
N VAL A 27 -13.29 -1.75 -3.58
CA VAL A 27 -13.73 -0.58 -2.80
C VAL A 27 -15.15 -0.80 -2.24
N GLU A 28 -16.06 -1.33 -3.04
CA GLU A 28 -17.42 -1.63 -2.60
C GLU A 28 -17.43 -2.70 -1.50
N THR A 29 -16.60 -3.72 -1.61
CA THR A 29 -16.40 -4.73 -0.56
C THR A 29 -15.94 -4.10 0.76
N LEU A 30 -15.00 -3.17 0.71
CA LEU A 30 -14.56 -2.44 1.91
C LEU A 30 -15.66 -1.56 2.48
N ARG A 31 -16.46 -0.88 1.66
CA ARG A 31 -17.60 -0.08 2.14
C ARG A 31 -18.65 -0.92 2.86
N GLN A 32 -18.92 -2.11 2.35
CA GLN A 32 -19.83 -3.05 3.01
C GLN A 32 -19.25 -3.55 4.34
N THR A 33 -17.94 -3.65 4.45
CA THR A 33 -17.25 -4.06 5.69
C THR A 33 -17.18 -2.93 6.71
N PHE A 34 -17.00 -1.69 6.26
CA PHE A 34 -16.79 -0.48 7.07
C PHE A 34 -17.83 0.61 6.76
N PRO A 35 -19.14 0.37 6.91
CA PRO A 35 -20.17 1.28 6.42
C PRO A 35 -20.21 2.66 7.12
N GLN A 36 -19.61 2.76 8.32
CA GLN A 36 -19.56 3.99 9.12
C GLN A 36 -18.14 4.59 9.20
N TYR A 37 -17.25 4.14 8.30
CA TYR A 37 -15.86 4.58 8.26
C TYR A 37 -15.54 5.23 6.92
N ASP A 38 -14.78 6.31 6.99
CA ASP A 38 -14.16 6.87 5.81
C ASP A 38 -12.98 6.00 5.36
N LEU A 39 -12.90 5.72 4.08
CA LEU A 39 -11.79 4.97 3.50
C LEU A 39 -10.74 5.94 2.97
N LEU A 40 -9.50 5.77 3.40
CA LEU A 40 -8.35 6.53 2.92
C LEU A 40 -7.46 5.65 2.05
N TYR A 41 -7.20 6.07 0.83
CA TYR A 41 -6.27 5.37 -0.04
C TYR A 41 -4.83 5.68 0.32
N SER A 42 -4.03 4.65 0.64
CA SER A 42 -2.58 4.79 0.86
C SER A 42 -1.87 4.96 -0.49
N ILE A 43 -1.57 6.21 -0.85
CA ILE A 43 -1.02 6.60 -2.16
C ILE A 43 0.25 5.82 -2.52
N LYS A 44 1.12 5.58 -1.54
CA LYS A 44 2.36 4.78 -1.67
C LYS A 44 2.17 3.38 -2.30
N ALA A 45 0.97 2.83 -2.24
CA ALA A 45 0.69 1.50 -2.82
C ALA A 45 0.74 1.56 -4.36
N ASN A 46 0.11 2.58 -4.95
CA ASN A 46 0.17 2.87 -6.37
C ASN A 46 -0.16 4.35 -6.62
N PRO A 47 0.84 5.23 -6.83
CA PRO A 47 0.68 6.66 -7.03
C PRO A 47 0.40 7.04 -8.49
N PHE A 48 0.11 6.07 -9.38
CA PHE A 48 -0.21 6.37 -10.77
C PHE A 48 -1.43 7.30 -10.84
N PRO A 49 -1.31 8.53 -11.42
CA PRO A 49 -2.34 9.54 -11.30
C PRO A 49 -3.74 9.10 -11.76
N PRO A 50 -3.93 8.32 -12.85
CA PRO A 50 -5.24 7.77 -13.21
C PRO A 50 -5.83 6.85 -12.13
N VAL A 51 -5.04 6.02 -11.46
CA VAL A 51 -5.48 5.15 -10.35
C VAL A 51 -5.92 6.00 -9.16
N VAL A 52 -5.10 6.99 -8.76
CA VAL A 52 -5.43 7.90 -7.65
C VAL A 52 -6.72 8.67 -7.95
N ARG A 53 -6.86 9.20 -9.18
CA ARG A 53 -8.07 9.93 -9.63
C ARG A 53 -9.30 9.03 -9.64
N ALA A 54 -9.18 7.79 -10.10
CA ALA A 54 -10.27 6.82 -10.10
C ALA A 54 -10.74 6.49 -8.68
N LEU A 55 -9.83 6.30 -7.73
CA LEU A 55 -10.16 6.03 -6.32
C LEU A 55 -10.74 7.26 -5.63
N ALA A 56 -10.25 8.48 -5.94
CA ALA A 56 -10.86 9.74 -5.51
C ALA A 56 -12.31 9.87 -6.02
N ALA A 57 -12.55 9.56 -7.29
CA ALA A 57 -13.91 9.56 -7.88
C ALA A 57 -14.82 8.50 -7.25
N LEU A 58 -14.28 7.43 -6.72
CA LEU A 58 -14.99 6.47 -5.87
C LEU A 58 -15.17 6.99 -4.43
N GLY A 59 -14.76 8.21 -4.08
CA GLY A 59 -14.98 8.85 -2.78
C GLY A 59 -14.03 8.40 -1.68
N LEU A 60 -12.81 7.93 -2.01
CA LEU A 60 -11.76 7.71 -1.02
C LEU A 60 -10.99 9.01 -0.78
N GLY A 61 -10.61 9.24 0.49
CA GLY A 61 -9.58 10.20 0.86
C GLY A 61 -8.18 9.63 0.65
N ALA A 62 -7.14 10.28 1.20
CA ALA A 62 -5.75 9.85 1.07
C ALA A 62 -5.03 9.68 2.40
N ASP A 63 -4.30 8.56 2.55
CA ASP A 63 -3.13 8.43 3.40
C ASP A 63 -1.89 8.73 2.56
N ALA A 64 -1.26 9.89 2.80
CA ALA A 64 -0.10 10.37 2.07
C ALA A 64 1.17 10.22 2.92
N ALA A 65 2.19 9.58 2.36
CA ALA A 65 3.47 9.34 3.02
C ALA A 65 4.54 10.38 2.68
N SER A 66 4.21 11.37 1.85
CA SER A 66 5.12 12.45 1.46
C SER A 66 4.36 13.69 0.99
N ALA A 67 5.00 14.85 1.01
CA ALA A 67 4.40 16.07 0.45
C ALA A 67 4.03 15.94 -1.04
N PRO A 68 4.85 15.31 -1.92
CA PRO A 68 4.42 15.00 -3.29
C PRO A 68 3.13 14.18 -3.37
N GLU A 69 2.90 13.20 -2.48
CA GLU A 69 1.66 12.44 -2.45
C GLU A 69 0.45 13.27 -1.99
N VAL A 70 0.65 14.21 -1.03
CA VAL A 70 -0.39 15.20 -0.66
C VAL A 70 -0.80 16.03 -1.88
N LEU A 71 0.17 16.59 -2.60
CA LEU A 71 -0.08 17.42 -3.79
C LEU A 71 -0.69 16.61 -4.94
N LEU A 72 -0.27 15.37 -5.12
CA LEU A 72 -0.89 14.45 -6.10
C LEU A 72 -2.36 14.21 -5.76
N SER A 73 -2.68 13.92 -4.50
CA SER A 73 -4.05 13.69 -4.04
C SER A 73 -4.94 14.91 -4.30
N ARG A 74 -4.44 16.14 -4.01
CA ARG A 74 -5.11 17.38 -4.34
C ARG A 74 -5.34 17.52 -5.84
N LYS A 75 -4.32 17.30 -6.65
CA LYS A 75 -4.41 17.34 -8.12
C LYS A 75 -5.40 16.32 -8.68
N CYS A 76 -5.57 15.19 -8.04
CA CYS A 76 -6.52 14.14 -8.40
C CYS A 76 -7.96 14.40 -7.89
N GLY A 77 -8.22 15.54 -7.23
CA GLY A 77 -9.56 15.97 -6.88
C GLY A 77 -10.01 15.66 -5.45
N MET A 78 -9.15 15.14 -4.59
CA MET A 78 -9.48 14.91 -3.19
C MET A 78 -9.56 16.24 -2.42
N ALA A 79 -10.51 16.38 -1.51
CA ALA A 79 -10.64 17.54 -0.64
C ALA A 79 -9.49 17.53 0.39
N LYS A 80 -9.03 18.71 0.83
CA LYS A 80 -7.89 18.79 1.76
C LYS A 80 -8.17 18.14 3.12
N GLU A 81 -9.43 18.21 3.57
CA GLU A 81 -9.91 17.62 4.81
C GLU A 81 -9.96 16.07 4.76
N ASP A 82 -9.80 15.49 3.58
CA ASP A 82 -9.76 14.05 3.35
C ASP A 82 -8.35 13.53 3.01
N ILE A 83 -7.33 14.41 3.09
CA ILE A 83 -5.94 14.04 2.85
C ILE A 83 -5.16 14.12 4.16
N PHE A 84 -4.59 13.00 4.60
CA PHE A 84 -3.84 12.87 5.85
C PHE A 84 -2.37 12.59 5.56
N PHE A 85 -1.48 13.50 6.00
CA PHE A 85 -0.05 13.36 5.84
C PHE A 85 0.56 12.68 7.07
N SER A 86 0.77 11.35 7.00
CA SER A 86 1.09 10.47 8.13
C SER A 86 2.51 9.89 8.11
N ALA A 87 3.49 10.51 7.45
CA ALA A 87 4.86 10.00 7.37
C ALA A 87 5.69 10.27 8.64
N ALA A 88 6.65 9.39 8.92
CA ALA A 88 7.71 9.68 9.89
C ALA A 88 8.75 10.64 9.30
N GLY A 89 9.27 11.57 10.14
CA GLY A 89 10.40 12.40 9.77
C GLY A 89 10.13 13.43 8.68
N LYS A 90 8.93 14.04 8.66
CA LYS A 90 8.61 15.12 7.74
C LYS A 90 9.61 16.27 7.91
N SER A 91 10.26 16.70 6.84
CA SER A 91 11.14 17.89 6.85
C SER A 91 10.32 19.18 6.96
N ASP A 92 10.95 20.27 7.38
CA ASP A 92 10.26 21.57 7.44
C ASP A 92 9.75 21.99 6.07
N ALA A 93 10.50 21.75 5.00
CA ALA A 93 10.05 22.01 3.63
C ALA A 93 8.83 21.15 3.25
N ALA A 94 8.77 19.88 3.68
CA ALA A 94 7.61 19.01 3.43
C ALA A 94 6.38 19.49 4.22
N LEU A 95 6.56 19.91 5.48
CA LEU A 95 5.48 20.49 6.29
C LEU A 95 4.95 21.78 5.67
N GLU A 96 5.84 22.66 5.19
CA GLU A 96 5.45 23.92 4.52
C GLU A 96 4.70 23.65 3.22
N ALA A 97 5.18 22.70 2.39
CA ALA A 97 4.54 22.36 1.11
C ALA A 97 3.14 21.74 1.28
N ALA A 98 2.92 20.97 2.36
CA ALA A 98 1.64 20.33 2.64
C ALA A 98 0.72 21.17 3.55
N TRP A 99 1.18 22.35 4.02
CA TRP A 99 0.53 23.10 5.10
C TRP A 99 -0.95 23.38 4.88
N ASP A 100 -1.32 23.84 3.69
CA ASP A 100 -2.68 24.21 3.35
C ASP A 100 -3.38 23.16 2.45
N GLU A 101 -2.71 22.04 2.19
CA GLU A 101 -3.12 21.02 1.22
C GLU A 101 -3.66 19.71 1.85
N GLY A 102 -3.52 19.56 3.17
CA GLY A 102 -4.00 18.38 3.89
C GLY A 102 -3.89 18.51 5.40
N GLU A 103 -4.39 17.49 6.09
CA GLU A 103 -4.29 17.34 7.53
C GLU A 103 -2.95 16.70 7.90
N ILE A 104 -2.28 17.25 8.93
CA ILE A 104 -0.96 16.78 9.37
C ILE A 104 -1.14 15.84 10.55
N ILE A 105 -0.59 14.63 10.46
CA ILE A 105 -0.44 13.69 11.56
C ILE A 105 1.02 13.72 12.01
N ALA A 106 1.30 14.28 13.18
CA ALA A 106 2.64 14.34 13.75
C ALA A 106 3.08 12.95 14.22
N ASP A 107 4.33 12.60 13.91
CA ASP A 107 4.90 11.28 14.16
C ASP A 107 5.83 11.24 15.39
N SER A 108 6.22 12.41 15.93
CA SER A 108 7.12 12.52 17.08
C SER A 108 6.94 13.83 17.85
N LEU A 109 7.40 13.87 19.10
CA LEU A 109 7.43 15.10 19.90
C LEU A 109 8.24 16.21 19.21
N GLY A 110 9.38 15.88 18.58
CA GLY A 110 10.20 16.82 17.83
C GLY A 110 9.46 17.40 16.62
N GLU A 111 8.60 16.62 15.97
CA GLU A 111 7.77 17.09 14.88
C GLU A 111 6.67 18.05 15.37
N VAL A 112 6.02 17.75 16.50
CA VAL A 112 5.05 18.65 17.15
C VAL A 112 5.69 19.99 17.47
N ALA A 113 6.91 19.99 18.00
CA ALA A 113 7.67 21.22 18.26
C ALA A 113 7.95 22.04 16.98
N ARG A 114 8.34 21.38 15.88
CA ARG A 114 8.58 22.04 14.58
C ARG A 114 7.29 22.60 13.97
N ILE A 115 6.17 21.87 14.08
CA ILE A 115 4.84 22.36 13.67
C ILE A 115 4.47 23.60 14.50
N GLY A 116 4.70 23.58 15.82
CA GLY A 116 4.48 24.74 16.69
C GLY A 116 5.33 25.95 16.31
N ALA A 117 6.60 25.75 15.96
CA ALA A 117 7.47 26.81 15.45
C ALA A 117 6.97 27.38 14.11
N LEU A 118 6.45 26.51 13.21
CA LEU A 118 5.85 26.92 11.95
C LEU A 118 4.56 27.74 12.18
N CYS A 119 3.71 27.32 13.12
CA CYS A 119 2.53 28.08 13.55
C CYS A 119 2.90 29.50 14.02
N ARG A 120 3.95 29.63 14.87
CA ARG A 120 4.42 30.92 15.34
C ARG A 120 4.92 31.82 14.19
N ARG A 121 5.69 31.25 13.24
CA ARG A 121 6.17 32.00 12.06
C ARG A 121 5.02 32.51 11.18
N LYS A 122 3.97 31.68 11.04
CA LYS A 122 2.76 32.01 10.23
C LYS A 122 1.74 32.85 11.01
N GLY A 123 1.90 33.07 12.30
CA GLY A 123 0.91 33.74 13.15
C GLY A 123 -0.42 32.99 13.26
N GLN A 124 -0.41 31.67 13.21
CA GLN A 124 -1.60 30.79 13.17
C GLN A 124 -1.59 29.79 14.32
N ARG A 125 -2.75 29.28 14.65
CA ARG A 125 -2.91 28.03 15.43
C ARG A 125 -3.24 26.91 14.48
N ARG A 126 -2.86 25.67 14.83
CA ARG A 126 -3.19 24.50 14.03
C ARG A 126 -3.64 23.32 14.88
N ALA A 127 -4.71 22.70 14.47
CA ALA A 127 -5.10 21.37 14.93
C ALA A 127 -4.33 20.31 14.11
N ILE A 128 -3.90 19.24 14.76
CA ILE A 128 -3.17 18.13 14.13
C ILE A 128 -3.67 16.79 14.66
N GLY A 129 -3.38 15.72 13.94
CA GLY A 129 -3.37 14.38 14.52
C GLY A 129 -2.02 14.02 15.10
N VAL A 130 -1.99 12.99 15.93
CA VAL A 130 -0.75 12.37 16.41
C VAL A 130 -0.77 10.88 16.10
N ARG A 131 0.32 10.38 15.52
CA ARG A 131 0.53 8.95 15.39
C ARG A 131 1.03 8.39 16.70
N MET A 132 0.35 7.35 17.20
CA MET A 132 0.69 6.68 18.46
C MET A 132 1.44 5.38 18.19
N ASN A 133 2.50 5.16 18.98
CA ASN A 133 3.10 3.84 19.17
C ASN A 133 2.55 3.27 20.48
N PRO A 134 1.54 2.38 20.42
CA PRO A 134 0.84 1.95 21.63
C PRO A 134 1.65 0.97 22.46
N ALA A 135 1.29 0.84 23.75
CA ALA A 135 1.86 -0.15 24.65
C ALA A 135 1.40 -1.60 24.36
N PHE A 136 0.44 -1.78 23.46
CA PHE A 136 -0.02 -3.08 22.99
C PHE A 136 0.52 -3.40 21.58
N GLY A 137 0.60 -4.70 21.24
CA GLY A 137 0.97 -5.21 19.92
C GLY A 137 -0.18 -5.99 19.28
N MET A 138 0.02 -6.41 18.03
CA MET A 138 -0.95 -7.26 17.33
C MET A 138 -1.18 -8.58 18.06
N GLY A 139 -2.45 -9.05 18.05
CA GLY A 139 -2.82 -10.34 18.66
C GLY A 139 -2.67 -10.40 20.16
N GLY A 140 -2.78 -9.25 20.87
CA GLY A 140 -2.63 -9.18 22.33
C GLY A 140 -1.17 -9.16 22.80
N GLY A 141 -0.22 -8.92 21.91
CA GLY A 141 1.19 -8.73 22.25
C GLY A 141 1.45 -7.41 22.96
N VAL A 142 2.70 -7.23 23.43
CA VAL A 142 3.19 -5.97 24.01
C VAL A 142 3.69 -5.06 22.88
N GLY A 143 3.55 -3.75 23.07
CA GLY A 143 4.10 -2.74 22.16
C GLY A 143 5.63 -2.88 22.02
N THR A 144 6.14 -2.56 20.86
CA THR A 144 7.56 -2.70 20.56
C THR A 144 8.17 -1.36 20.16
N SER A 145 9.49 -1.27 20.30
CA SER A 145 10.25 -0.13 19.75
C SER A 145 9.96 0.04 18.27
N SER A 146 9.66 1.27 17.86
CA SER A 146 9.33 1.62 16.49
C SER A 146 9.94 2.98 16.14
N LYS A 147 10.31 3.16 14.85
CA LYS A 147 10.64 4.49 14.33
C LYS A 147 9.41 5.37 14.11
N PHE A 148 8.21 4.79 14.27
CA PHE A 148 6.94 5.44 14.01
C PHE A 148 6.18 5.72 15.29
N GLY A 149 5.63 6.93 15.37
CA GLY A 149 4.67 7.32 16.38
C GLY A 149 5.31 7.75 17.71
N ILE A 150 4.52 8.48 18.47
CA ILE A 150 4.80 8.90 19.86
C ILE A 150 4.41 7.72 20.76
N ASN A 151 5.30 7.28 21.65
CA ASN A 151 4.95 6.20 22.58
C ASN A 151 3.80 6.62 23.52
N GLU A 152 2.97 5.68 23.89
CA GLU A 152 1.87 5.96 24.82
C GLU A 152 2.39 6.51 26.17
N GLU A 153 3.56 6.07 26.62
CA GLU A 153 4.23 6.53 27.85
C GLU A 153 4.70 7.99 27.77
N ASP A 154 4.86 8.54 26.57
CA ASP A 154 5.33 9.92 26.36
C ASP A 154 4.16 10.93 26.34
N LEU A 155 2.91 10.51 26.59
CA LEU A 155 1.74 11.40 26.65
C LEU A 155 1.91 12.58 27.64
N PRO A 156 2.50 12.43 28.84
CA PRO A 156 2.76 13.57 29.71
C PRO A 156 3.71 14.61 29.09
N GLN A 157 4.72 14.17 28.35
CA GLN A 157 5.66 15.05 27.65
C GLN A 157 4.98 15.76 26.49
N LEU A 158 4.11 15.03 25.73
CA LEU A 158 3.31 15.63 24.67
C LEU A 158 2.37 16.72 25.23
N LYS A 159 1.67 16.44 26.35
CA LYS A 159 0.81 17.42 27.00
C LYS A 159 1.55 18.69 27.38
N ALA A 160 2.70 18.55 28.07
CA ALA A 160 3.53 19.68 28.47
C ALA A 160 3.99 20.50 27.25
N LEU A 161 4.35 19.85 26.14
CA LEU A 161 4.74 20.51 24.91
C LEU A 161 3.57 21.30 24.27
N LEU A 162 2.37 20.74 24.26
CA LEU A 162 1.18 21.38 23.70
C LEU A 162 0.73 22.61 24.51
N ASP A 163 0.95 22.63 25.83
CA ASP A 163 0.60 23.75 26.69
C ASP A 163 1.40 25.04 26.30
N ASP A 164 2.59 24.88 25.72
CA ASP A 164 3.45 25.98 25.27
C ASP A 164 3.31 26.34 23.80
N LEU A 165 2.61 25.55 22.99
CA LEU A 165 2.58 25.70 21.54
C LEU A 165 1.18 26.11 21.02
N PRO A 166 1.13 26.87 19.91
CA PRO A 166 -0.13 27.17 19.23
C PRO A 166 -0.62 25.96 18.40
N VAL A 167 -0.60 24.78 18.99
CA VAL A 167 -0.98 23.50 18.39
C VAL A 167 -2.00 22.80 19.29
N THR A 168 -3.01 22.18 18.71
CA THR A 168 -3.97 21.33 19.41
C THR A 168 -4.02 19.96 18.75
N VAL A 169 -4.26 18.91 19.53
CA VAL A 169 -4.51 17.56 19.01
C VAL A 169 -6.00 17.35 18.88
N GLU A 170 -6.47 16.90 17.70
CA GLU A 170 -7.88 16.58 17.44
C GLU A 170 -8.10 15.16 16.93
N GLY A 171 -7.05 14.38 16.76
CA GLY A 171 -7.17 13.00 16.31
C GLY A 171 -5.93 12.16 16.58
N ILE A 172 -6.12 10.86 16.50
CA ILE A 172 -5.03 9.89 16.57
C ILE A 172 -4.97 9.02 15.31
N HIS A 173 -3.80 8.51 15.04
CA HIS A 173 -3.52 7.50 14.03
C HIS A 173 -2.76 6.34 14.68
N VAL A 174 -3.20 5.11 14.40
CA VAL A 174 -2.52 3.88 14.86
C VAL A 174 -2.36 2.95 13.67
N HIS A 175 -1.13 2.55 13.36
CA HIS A 175 -0.87 1.54 12.33
C HIS A 175 0.25 0.63 12.78
N LEU A 176 -0.06 -0.64 13.07
CA LEU A 176 0.91 -1.60 13.61
C LEU A 176 1.49 -2.54 12.54
N LYS A 177 0.64 -3.10 11.67
CA LYS A 177 1.07 -4.09 10.68
C LYS A 177 0.12 -4.12 9.49
N SER A 178 0.68 -4.26 8.29
CA SER A 178 -0.05 -4.51 7.04
C SER A 178 -0.23 -6.01 6.79
N GLN A 179 -1.07 -6.35 5.80
CA GLN A 179 -1.24 -7.70 5.25
C GLN A 179 -1.65 -8.72 6.34
N ASN A 180 -2.72 -8.42 7.07
CA ASN A 180 -3.30 -9.33 8.03
C ASN A 180 -4.53 -10.03 7.40
N LEU A 181 -4.61 -11.34 7.54
CA LEU A 181 -5.73 -12.16 7.05
C LEU A 181 -6.60 -12.70 8.19
N ASP A 182 -6.24 -12.42 9.47
CA ASP A 182 -6.97 -12.84 10.66
C ASP A 182 -7.86 -11.71 11.18
N ALA A 183 -9.17 -11.93 11.13
CA ALA A 183 -10.17 -10.94 11.53
C ALA A 183 -10.18 -10.67 13.05
N ASP A 184 -9.87 -11.67 13.89
CA ASP A 184 -9.79 -11.50 15.35
C ASP A 184 -8.56 -10.69 15.75
N VAL A 185 -7.41 -10.97 15.13
CA VAL A 185 -6.17 -10.23 15.36
C VAL A 185 -6.32 -8.77 14.95
N LEU A 186 -6.90 -8.50 13.77
CA LEU A 186 -7.08 -7.13 13.28
C LEU A 186 -8.19 -6.41 14.04
N GLY A 187 -9.33 -7.05 14.26
CA GLY A 187 -10.45 -6.49 15.01
C GLY A 187 -10.09 -6.18 16.46
N GLY A 188 -9.32 -7.08 17.09
CA GLY A 188 -8.74 -6.82 18.42
C GLY A 188 -7.83 -5.59 18.43
N CYS A 189 -6.99 -5.42 17.43
CA CYS A 189 -6.14 -4.24 17.27
C CYS A 189 -6.97 -2.94 17.14
N TYR A 190 -8.05 -2.96 16.36
CA TYR A 190 -8.95 -1.80 16.23
C TYR A 190 -9.64 -1.46 17.55
N ARG A 191 -10.15 -2.46 18.25
CA ARG A 191 -10.73 -2.28 19.61
C ARG A 191 -9.74 -1.65 20.57
N ASP A 192 -8.51 -2.14 20.61
CA ASP A 192 -7.46 -1.65 21.51
C ASP A 192 -6.99 -0.24 21.12
N SER A 193 -6.98 0.08 19.81
CA SER A 193 -6.74 1.44 19.28
C SER A 193 -7.86 2.41 19.67
N TRP A 194 -9.11 1.96 19.66
CA TRP A 194 -10.25 2.76 20.17
C TRP A 194 -10.13 3.06 21.65
N ALA A 195 -9.75 2.08 22.46
CA ALA A 195 -9.47 2.27 23.88
C ALA A 195 -8.29 3.23 24.10
N LEU A 196 -7.24 3.16 23.27
CA LEU A 196 -6.13 4.11 23.29
C LEU A 196 -6.59 5.53 22.98
N ALA A 197 -7.47 5.73 21.98
CA ALA A 197 -8.02 7.04 21.68
C ALA A 197 -8.67 7.71 22.89
N LYS A 198 -9.42 6.95 23.67
CA LYS A 198 -10.03 7.41 24.93
C LYS A 198 -8.98 7.82 25.97
N ARG A 199 -7.91 7.04 26.12
CA ARG A 199 -6.81 7.38 27.02
C ARG A 199 -6.05 8.64 26.59
N VAL A 200 -5.79 8.77 25.28
CA VAL A 200 -5.13 9.97 24.72
C VAL A 200 -5.98 11.22 24.92
N GLN A 201 -7.30 11.14 24.66
CA GLN A 201 -8.22 12.25 24.91
C GLN A 201 -8.17 12.71 26.37
N ALA A 202 -8.27 11.76 27.30
CA ALA A 202 -8.24 12.06 28.74
C ALA A 202 -6.88 12.65 29.17
N ALA A 203 -5.76 12.13 28.67
CA ALA A 203 -4.43 12.59 29.01
C ALA A 203 -4.12 14.00 28.47
N LEU A 204 -4.59 14.31 27.26
CA LEU A 204 -4.32 15.60 26.61
C LEU A 204 -5.41 16.66 26.88
N ASP A 205 -6.56 16.28 27.46
CA ASP A 205 -7.73 17.12 27.66
C ASP A 205 -8.15 17.79 26.34
N CYS A 206 -8.32 17.00 25.27
CA CYS A 206 -8.62 17.46 23.93
C CYS A 206 -9.96 16.93 23.44
N GLU A 207 -10.52 17.56 22.40
CA GLU A 207 -11.68 17.05 21.67
C GLU A 207 -11.22 16.11 20.55
N MET A 208 -11.65 14.84 20.62
CA MET A 208 -11.32 13.86 19.58
C MET A 208 -12.30 13.96 18.41
N ARG A 209 -11.84 14.49 17.29
CA ARG A 209 -12.63 14.67 16.06
C ARG A 209 -12.50 13.51 15.11
N TYR A 210 -11.40 12.78 15.17
CA TYR A 210 -11.21 11.58 14.35
C TYR A 210 -10.31 10.54 14.99
N VAL A 211 -10.53 9.29 14.58
CA VAL A 211 -9.66 8.16 14.89
C VAL A 211 -9.33 7.42 13.59
N ASN A 212 -8.07 7.40 13.24
CA ASN A 212 -7.53 6.66 12.10
C ASN A 212 -6.91 5.36 12.61
N PHE A 213 -7.54 4.24 12.27
CA PHE A 213 -7.11 2.89 12.69
C PHE A 213 -5.98 2.34 11.82
N GLY A 214 -5.49 3.14 10.87
CA GLY A 214 -4.49 2.70 9.92
C GLY A 214 -5.03 1.65 8.93
N SER A 215 -4.11 0.93 8.36
CA SER A 215 -4.38 -0.19 7.46
C SER A 215 -4.34 -1.51 8.23
N GLY A 216 -4.41 -2.61 7.52
CA GLY A 216 -4.23 -3.96 8.09
C GLY A 216 -4.95 -5.01 7.29
N VAL A 217 -6.07 -4.65 6.64
CA VAL A 217 -6.83 -5.59 5.79
C VAL A 217 -5.94 -6.14 4.69
N GLY A 218 -5.66 -7.44 4.78
CA GLY A 218 -4.80 -8.16 3.84
C GLY A 218 -5.57 -8.67 2.63
N VAL A 219 -4.81 -9.08 1.62
CA VAL A 219 -5.28 -9.75 0.40
C VAL A 219 -4.76 -11.19 0.41
N ALA A 220 -5.63 -12.16 0.28
CA ALA A 220 -5.22 -13.52 -0.05
C ALA A 220 -4.81 -13.54 -1.54
N TYR A 221 -3.53 -13.71 -1.79
CA TYR A 221 -2.99 -13.66 -3.15
C TYR A 221 -3.23 -14.95 -3.91
N ASP A 222 -3.22 -16.09 -3.22
CA ASP A 222 -3.51 -17.39 -3.79
C ASP A 222 -4.32 -18.23 -2.80
N ALA A 223 -5.52 -18.60 -3.20
CA ALA A 223 -6.44 -19.40 -2.39
C ALA A 223 -5.93 -20.83 -2.06
N ALA A 224 -4.90 -21.31 -2.78
CA ALA A 224 -4.26 -22.58 -2.46
C ALA A 224 -3.39 -22.51 -1.19
N PHE A 225 -2.90 -21.31 -0.84
CA PHE A 225 -1.98 -21.09 0.27
C PHE A 225 -2.55 -20.22 1.38
N GLU A 226 -3.52 -19.36 1.06
CA GLU A 226 -4.05 -18.35 1.98
C GLU A 226 -5.57 -18.37 1.98
N GLN A 227 -6.16 -18.21 3.17
CA GLN A 227 -7.62 -18.01 3.29
C GLN A 227 -7.91 -16.50 3.31
N PRO A 228 -8.89 -16.02 2.51
CA PRO A 228 -9.33 -14.63 2.61
C PRO A 228 -9.82 -14.30 4.01
N MET A 229 -9.55 -13.06 4.44
CA MET A 229 -10.05 -12.56 5.72
C MET A 229 -11.59 -12.68 5.79
N ASN A 230 -12.11 -13.12 6.92
CA ASN A 230 -13.53 -13.07 7.20
C ASN A 230 -13.97 -11.63 7.49
N LEU A 231 -14.30 -10.89 6.44
CA LEU A 231 -14.71 -9.49 6.54
C LEU A 231 -16.02 -9.29 7.31
N ALA A 232 -16.94 -10.25 7.26
CA ALA A 232 -18.17 -10.19 8.05
C ALA A 232 -17.89 -10.30 9.55
N HIS A 233 -16.91 -11.10 9.93
CA HIS A 233 -16.48 -11.20 11.33
C HIS A 233 -15.72 -9.92 11.75
N LEU A 234 -14.80 -9.39 10.93
CA LEU A 234 -14.12 -8.11 11.18
C LEU A 234 -15.14 -6.98 11.41
N ARG A 235 -16.21 -6.96 10.63
CA ARG A 235 -17.28 -5.98 10.77
C ARG A 235 -17.92 -5.99 12.16
N THR A 236 -18.01 -7.12 12.85
CA THR A 236 -18.57 -7.13 14.23
C THR A 236 -17.77 -6.28 15.21
N TYR A 237 -16.45 -6.21 15.07
CA TYR A 237 -15.59 -5.33 15.84
C TYR A 237 -15.80 -3.87 15.50
N THR A 238 -15.88 -3.54 14.22
CA THR A 238 -16.03 -2.16 13.75
C THR A 238 -17.41 -1.60 14.02
N ASP A 239 -18.48 -2.42 13.92
CA ASP A 239 -19.83 -2.02 14.32
C ASP A 239 -19.92 -1.71 15.82
N ALA A 240 -19.24 -2.48 16.68
CA ALA A 240 -19.19 -2.21 18.11
C ALA A 240 -18.46 -0.90 18.45
N ILE A 241 -17.36 -0.60 17.76
CA ILE A 241 -16.64 0.68 17.88
C ILE A 241 -17.52 1.84 17.42
N ALA A 242 -18.19 1.70 16.28
CA ALA A 242 -19.06 2.73 15.72
C ALA A 242 -20.24 3.03 16.66
N ALA A 243 -20.86 2.01 17.25
CA ALA A 243 -21.94 2.19 18.23
C ALA A 243 -21.48 2.94 19.49
N ASP A 244 -20.28 2.65 20.01
CA ASP A 244 -19.71 3.36 21.16
C ASP A 244 -19.33 4.81 20.77
N ASN A 245 -18.83 5.05 19.55
CA ASN A 245 -18.56 6.37 19.03
C ASN A 245 -19.82 7.23 18.92
N ASP A 246 -20.91 6.69 18.40
CA ASP A 246 -22.20 7.38 18.28
C ASP A 246 -22.77 7.78 19.64
N ALA A 247 -22.55 6.96 20.66
CA ALA A 247 -22.96 7.22 22.03
C ALA A 247 -22.07 8.24 22.77
N THR A 248 -20.83 8.49 22.25
CA THR A 248 -19.81 9.30 22.96
C THR A 248 -19.38 10.55 22.16
N TRP A 249 -18.51 10.37 21.16
CA TRP A 249 -17.77 11.47 20.53
C TRP A 249 -18.36 11.92 19.21
N LYS A 250 -18.94 11.01 18.43
CA LYS A 250 -19.33 11.23 17.02
C LYS A 250 -18.14 11.67 16.14
N ALA A 251 -16.97 11.13 16.45
CA ALA A 251 -15.74 11.38 15.69
C ALA A 251 -15.80 10.71 14.31
N ARG A 252 -15.04 11.21 13.34
CA ARG A 252 -14.79 10.49 12.08
C ARG A 252 -13.97 9.23 12.38
N LEU A 253 -14.45 8.08 11.94
CA LEU A 253 -13.72 6.83 12.01
C LEU A 253 -13.11 6.56 10.63
N MET A 254 -11.83 6.24 10.58
CA MET A 254 -11.11 6.10 9.30
C MET A 254 -10.32 4.80 9.24
N ILE A 255 -10.34 4.18 8.07
CA ILE A 255 -9.53 3.01 7.72
C ILE A 255 -8.67 3.36 6.50
N GLU A 256 -7.36 3.13 6.61
CA GLU A 256 -6.45 3.22 5.49
C GLU A 256 -6.46 1.93 4.67
N THR A 257 -6.37 2.04 3.37
CA THR A 257 -6.29 0.90 2.45
C THR A 257 -5.43 1.25 1.24
N GLY A 258 -4.47 0.43 0.92
CA GLY A 258 -3.64 0.58 -0.27
C GLY A 258 -3.70 -0.68 -1.11
N ARG A 259 -3.34 -1.79 -0.50
CA ARG A 259 -3.22 -3.11 -1.15
C ARG A 259 -4.57 -3.67 -1.60
N PHE A 260 -5.57 -3.64 -0.73
CA PHE A 260 -6.84 -4.31 -0.98
C PHE A 260 -7.53 -3.83 -2.26
N PRO A 261 -7.66 -2.52 -2.55
CA PRO A 261 -8.31 -2.07 -3.78
C PRO A 261 -7.48 -2.28 -5.04
N THR A 262 -6.14 -2.36 -4.94
CA THR A 262 -5.31 -2.26 -6.16
C THR A 262 -4.51 -3.52 -6.48
N ALA A 263 -4.11 -4.35 -5.51
CA ALA A 263 -3.18 -5.45 -5.74
C ALA A 263 -3.64 -6.40 -6.85
N GLN A 264 -4.86 -6.94 -6.73
CA GLN A 264 -5.42 -7.90 -7.68
C GLN A 264 -5.96 -7.23 -8.96
N ALA A 265 -6.11 -5.91 -8.96
CA ALA A 265 -6.53 -5.15 -10.13
C ALA A 265 -5.39 -4.90 -11.13
N GLY A 266 -4.14 -5.13 -10.74
CA GLY A 266 -2.99 -4.89 -11.59
C GLY A 266 -2.31 -6.15 -12.09
N THR A 267 -1.94 -6.12 -13.37
CA THR A 267 -1.08 -7.13 -14.01
C THR A 267 0.15 -6.46 -14.60
N TYR A 268 1.29 -7.15 -14.54
CA TYR A 268 2.52 -6.72 -15.19
C TYR A 268 2.82 -7.61 -16.38
N TRP A 269 3.10 -7.02 -17.52
CA TRP A 269 3.31 -7.70 -18.79
C TRP A 269 4.72 -7.46 -19.30
N LEU A 270 5.41 -8.55 -19.64
CA LEU A 270 6.75 -8.54 -20.22
C LEU A 270 6.70 -9.14 -21.62
N ARG A 271 7.70 -8.80 -22.44
CA ARG A 271 7.89 -9.38 -23.77
C ARG A 271 9.16 -10.21 -23.80
N VAL A 272 9.07 -11.41 -24.36
CA VAL A 272 10.24 -12.24 -24.66
C VAL A 272 11.06 -11.58 -25.76
N VAL A 273 12.34 -11.31 -25.50
CA VAL A 273 13.27 -10.68 -26.45
C VAL A 273 14.33 -11.63 -26.96
N ASP A 274 14.61 -12.71 -26.22
CA ASP A 274 15.57 -13.73 -26.65
C ASP A 274 15.27 -15.07 -25.97
N LYS A 275 15.75 -16.16 -26.56
CA LYS A 275 15.72 -17.50 -26.01
C LYS A 275 17.00 -18.21 -26.33
N LYS A 276 17.64 -18.81 -25.33
CA LYS A 276 18.89 -19.51 -25.55
C LYS A 276 19.01 -20.77 -24.69
N PHE A 277 19.84 -21.67 -25.16
CA PHE A 277 20.25 -22.86 -24.44
C PHE A 277 21.72 -22.78 -24.04
N SER A 278 22.03 -23.03 -22.78
CA SER A 278 23.40 -22.99 -22.27
C SER A 278 23.66 -24.13 -21.27
N ARG A 279 24.58 -24.99 -21.59
CA ARG A 279 25.09 -26.08 -20.69
C ARG A 279 23.96 -26.91 -20.05
N GLY A 280 22.96 -27.28 -20.86
CA GLY A 280 21.88 -28.15 -20.40
C GLY A 280 20.66 -27.40 -19.84
N LYS A 281 20.68 -26.06 -19.79
CA LYS A 281 19.58 -25.23 -19.28
C LYS A 281 19.04 -24.29 -20.37
N ALA A 282 17.72 -24.17 -20.45
CA ALA A 282 17.06 -23.25 -21.35
C ALA A 282 16.72 -21.96 -20.61
N TYR A 283 16.93 -20.82 -21.28
CA TYR A 283 16.64 -19.47 -20.77
C TYR A 283 15.72 -18.73 -21.73
N VAL A 284 14.65 -18.17 -21.19
CA VAL A 284 13.80 -17.18 -21.84
C VAL A 284 14.16 -15.82 -21.26
N ILE A 285 14.57 -14.88 -22.11
CA ILE A 285 14.99 -13.55 -21.71
C ILE A 285 13.85 -12.58 -22.00
N ALA A 286 13.33 -11.94 -20.95
CA ALA A 286 12.26 -10.95 -21.05
C ALA A 286 12.79 -9.53 -20.83
N GLU A 287 12.15 -8.56 -21.48
CA GLU A 287 12.47 -7.15 -21.30
C GLU A 287 11.88 -6.62 -19.99
N ASN A 288 12.65 -5.76 -19.29
CA ASN A 288 12.24 -5.11 -18.04
C ASN A 288 11.78 -6.09 -16.94
N CYS A 289 12.53 -7.12 -16.66
CA CYS A 289 12.21 -8.10 -15.62
C CYS A 289 12.36 -7.49 -14.21
N MET A 290 13.52 -7.54 -13.60
CA MET A 290 13.73 -7.02 -12.24
C MET A 290 13.54 -5.49 -12.14
N ASN A 291 13.92 -4.75 -13.17
CA ASN A 291 13.73 -3.30 -13.22
C ASN A 291 12.29 -2.86 -13.52
N GLY A 292 11.42 -3.76 -13.92
CA GLY A 292 9.99 -3.55 -14.02
C GLY A 292 9.24 -4.05 -12.78
N LEU A 293 9.60 -5.24 -12.25
CA LEU A 293 9.00 -5.85 -11.08
C LEU A 293 10.07 -6.60 -10.26
N GLN A 294 10.56 -5.99 -9.20
CA GLN A 294 11.67 -6.52 -8.41
C GLN A 294 11.31 -7.72 -7.51
N LYS A 295 10.05 -7.86 -7.10
CA LYS A 295 9.66 -8.82 -6.05
C LYS A 295 9.95 -10.29 -6.36
N PRO A 296 9.73 -10.82 -7.59
CA PRO A 296 10.11 -12.18 -7.91
C PRO A 296 11.63 -12.43 -7.80
N ALA A 297 12.46 -11.50 -8.28
CA ALA A 297 13.91 -11.58 -8.16
C ALA A 297 14.37 -11.59 -6.69
N LEU A 298 13.74 -10.75 -5.85
CA LEU A 298 13.99 -10.74 -4.40
C LEU A 298 13.60 -12.08 -3.76
N ALA A 299 12.47 -12.67 -4.14
CA ALA A 299 12.04 -13.97 -3.66
C ALA A 299 13.06 -15.08 -4.01
N ALA A 300 13.54 -15.11 -5.26
CA ALA A 300 14.56 -16.05 -5.72
C ALA A 300 15.87 -15.89 -4.93
N MET A 301 16.33 -14.66 -4.73
CA MET A 301 17.53 -14.38 -3.92
C MET A 301 17.39 -14.86 -2.46
N LEU A 302 16.26 -14.54 -1.81
CA LEU A 302 15.99 -14.93 -0.42
C LEU A 302 15.91 -16.46 -0.29
N ARG A 303 15.30 -17.15 -1.23
CA ARG A 303 15.22 -18.61 -1.27
C ARG A 303 16.62 -19.23 -1.39
N HIS A 304 17.46 -18.67 -2.26
CA HIS A 304 18.84 -19.14 -2.43
C HIS A 304 19.65 -19.01 -1.14
N GLU A 305 19.57 -17.84 -0.46
CA GLU A 305 20.25 -17.61 0.81
C GLU A 305 19.75 -18.52 1.94
N LEU A 306 18.50 -18.94 1.90
CA LEU A 306 17.89 -19.86 2.87
C LEU A 306 18.09 -21.34 2.50
N GLY A 307 18.89 -21.66 1.48
CA GLY A 307 19.14 -23.04 1.02
C GLY A 307 17.87 -23.75 0.55
N GLY A 308 16.94 -23.05 -0.07
CA GLY A 308 15.66 -23.56 -0.55
C GLY A 308 14.49 -23.44 0.44
N GLY A 309 14.70 -22.80 1.59
CA GLY A 309 13.64 -22.52 2.56
C GLY A 309 12.70 -21.41 2.10
N THR A 310 11.46 -21.40 2.62
CA THR A 310 10.47 -20.35 2.35
C THR A 310 10.80 -19.08 3.15
N PRO A 311 11.02 -17.91 2.49
CA PRO A 311 11.29 -16.68 3.18
C PRO A 311 10.08 -16.18 3.99
N ALA A 312 10.33 -15.62 5.18
CA ALA A 312 9.28 -14.96 5.95
C ALA A 312 8.86 -13.63 5.30
N PRO A 313 7.57 -13.24 5.38
CA PRO A 313 7.10 -11.97 4.86
C PRO A 313 7.82 -10.77 5.50
N TYR A 314 8.18 -9.78 4.67
CA TYR A 314 8.77 -8.50 5.07
C TYR A 314 8.08 -7.34 4.34
N GLU A 315 6.91 -6.99 4.81
CA GLU A 315 6.04 -6.02 4.16
C GLU A 315 6.59 -4.58 4.17
N PRO A 316 6.36 -3.81 3.11
CA PRO A 316 5.73 -4.17 1.83
C PRO A 316 6.71 -4.71 0.77
N LEU A 317 7.98 -4.89 1.12
CA LEU A 317 9.05 -5.27 0.19
C LEU A 317 8.88 -6.70 -0.31
N PHE A 318 8.52 -7.62 0.57
CA PHE A 318 8.30 -9.02 0.27
C PHE A 318 7.05 -9.53 1.01
N THR A 319 6.11 -10.13 0.29
CA THR A 319 4.87 -10.71 0.85
C THR A 319 5.00 -12.22 0.95
N SER A 320 5.10 -12.90 -0.19
CA SER A 320 5.27 -14.35 -0.32
C SER A 320 5.71 -14.69 -1.74
N GLU A 321 6.25 -15.90 -1.94
CA GLU A 321 6.68 -16.35 -3.26
C GLU A 321 5.50 -16.50 -4.22
N TRP A 322 4.35 -16.97 -3.72
CA TRP A 322 3.14 -17.21 -4.51
C TRP A 322 2.30 -15.95 -4.77
N ALA A 323 2.70 -14.80 -4.25
CA ALA A 323 1.92 -13.56 -4.39
C ALA A 323 1.82 -13.07 -5.85
N PHE A 324 2.73 -13.48 -6.72
CA PHE A 324 2.83 -13.02 -8.10
C PHE A 324 2.80 -14.19 -9.09
N PRO A 325 1.63 -14.79 -9.37
CA PRO A 325 1.50 -15.85 -10.35
C PRO A 325 1.98 -15.41 -11.73
N ILE A 326 2.78 -16.27 -12.37
CA ILE A 326 3.36 -16.04 -13.69
C ILE A 326 2.62 -16.92 -14.70
N ILE A 327 2.18 -16.33 -15.81
CA ILE A 327 1.48 -17.01 -16.90
C ILE A 327 2.22 -16.72 -18.20
N ALA A 328 2.62 -17.78 -18.89
CA ALA A 328 3.21 -17.71 -20.22
C ALA A 328 2.13 -17.75 -21.30
N HIS A 329 2.18 -16.81 -22.25
CA HIS A 329 1.29 -16.73 -23.42
C HIS A 329 2.04 -17.16 -24.68
N GLY A 330 2.39 -18.45 -24.74
CA GLY A 330 3.11 -19.08 -25.83
C GLY A 330 2.30 -20.17 -26.53
N ASP A 331 2.99 -21.16 -27.14
CA ASP A 331 2.37 -22.30 -27.79
C ASP A 331 1.87 -23.33 -26.76
N GLU A 332 0.56 -23.35 -26.51
CA GLU A 332 -0.09 -24.26 -25.54
C GLU A 332 -0.02 -25.75 -25.96
N SER A 333 0.30 -26.03 -27.25
CA SER A 333 0.45 -27.41 -27.72
C SER A 333 1.75 -28.07 -27.28
N ARG A 334 2.69 -27.28 -26.76
CA ARG A 334 4.03 -27.70 -26.32
C ARG A 334 4.30 -27.19 -24.92
N THR A 335 4.95 -28.01 -24.13
CA THR A 335 5.38 -27.66 -22.76
C THR A 335 6.89 -27.65 -22.68
N GLU A 336 7.45 -26.65 -22.03
CA GLU A 336 8.86 -26.57 -21.74
C GLU A 336 9.15 -26.21 -20.28
N THR A 337 10.37 -26.48 -19.83
CA THR A 337 10.88 -26.01 -18.54
C THR A 337 12.08 -25.10 -18.80
N VAL A 338 11.99 -23.86 -18.31
CA VAL A 338 12.96 -22.78 -18.58
C VAL A 338 13.18 -21.91 -17.35
N ASP A 339 14.32 -21.23 -17.28
CA ASP A 339 14.43 -20.04 -16.43
C ASP A 339 13.94 -18.81 -17.23
N ILE A 340 13.04 -18.06 -16.62
CA ILE A 340 12.62 -16.75 -17.11
C ILE A 340 13.50 -15.70 -16.43
N VAL A 341 14.31 -15.00 -17.21
CA VAL A 341 15.29 -14.02 -16.72
C VAL A 341 15.14 -12.70 -17.47
N GLY A 342 15.68 -11.63 -16.93
CA GLY A 342 15.67 -10.33 -17.58
C GLY A 342 16.92 -10.06 -18.41
N ASN A 343 16.94 -8.88 -19.03
CA ASN A 343 18.01 -8.39 -19.89
C ASN A 343 18.99 -7.42 -19.18
N LEU A 344 18.94 -7.33 -17.85
CA LEU A 344 19.88 -6.52 -17.09
C LEU A 344 21.25 -7.18 -16.97
N CYS A 345 22.29 -6.36 -16.81
CA CYS A 345 23.67 -6.82 -16.50
C CYS A 345 23.79 -7.29 -15.02
N CYS A 346 22.87 -8.12 -14.56
CA CYS A 346 22.78 -8.59 -13.18
C CYS A 346 22.32 -10.05 -13.14
N ALA A 347 23.08 -10.92 -12.47
CA ALA A 347 22.71 -12.33 -12.34
C ALA A 347 21.43 -12.55 -11.51
N ALA A 348 21.05 -11.59 -10.66
CA ALA A 348 19.83 -11.66 -9.87
C ALA A 348 18.56 -11.23 -10.66
N ASP A 349 18.69 -10.90 -11.95
CA ASP A 349 17.56 -10.52 -12.80
C ASP A 349 16.76 -11.76 -13.24
N VAL A 350 16.10 -12.38 -12.29
CA VAL A 350 15.35 -13.63 -12.43
C VAL A 350 13.87 -13.37 -12.11
N LEU A 351 12.99 -13.74 -13.02
CA LEU A 351 11.54 -13.73 -12.77
C LEU A 351 11.07 -15.07 -12.20
N ALA A 352 11.54 -16.18 -12.79
CA ALA A 352 11.25 -17.52 -12.31
C ALA A 352 12.39 -18.49 -12.69
N GLU A 353 12.69 -19.41 -11.78
CA GLU A 353 13.58 -20.57 -12.02
C GLU A 353 12.73 -21.81 -12.27
N ASP A 354 13.19 -22.68 -13.18
CA ASP A 354 12.55 -23.96 -13.54
C ASP A 354 11.02 -23.83 -13.82
N PHE A 355 10.64 -22.71 -14.44
CA PHE A 355 9.25 -22.46 -14.84
C PHE A 355 8.82 -23.49 -15.88
N THR A 356 7.72 -24.19 -15.60
CA THR A 356 7.12 -25.16 -16.53
C THR A 356 5.79 -24.61 -17.06
N GLY A 357 5.68 -24.47 -18.37
CA GLY A 357 4.50 -23.90 -19.04
C GLY A 357 4.53 -24.04 -20.54
N PRO A 358 3.65 -23.33 -21.26
CA PRO A 358 3.63 -23.25 -22.71
C PRO A 358 5.00 -22.83 -23.29
N GLU A 359 5.38 -23.42 -24.44
CA GLU A 359 6.64 -23.06 -25.12
C GLU A 359 6.61 -21.60 -25.55
N LEU A 360 7.59 -20.82 -25.09
CA LEU A 360 7.76 -19.41 -25.38
C LEU A 360 8.72 -19.17 -26.54
N ALA A 361 8.34 -18.27 -27.46
CA ALA A 361 9.16 -17.75 -28.54
C ALA A 361 9.42 -16.25 -28.38
N VAL A 362 10.39 -15.72 -29.12
CA VAL A 362 10.65 -14.27 -29.18
C VAL A 362 9.40 -13.54 -29.68
N GLY A 363 8.97 -12.53 -28.94
CA GLY A 363 7.75 -11.74 -29.17
C GLY A 363 6.56 -12.18 -28.33
N ASP A 364 6.58 -13.37 -27.73
CA ASP A 364 5.53 -13.83 -26.82
C ASP A 364 5.49 -13.01 -25.54
N LEU A 365 4.37 -13.09 -24.84
CA LEU A 365 4.13 -12.32 -23.62
C LEU A 365 4.18 -13.21 -22.37
N ILE A 366 4.62 -12.59 -21.27
CA ILE A 366 4.57 -13.14 -19.93
C ILE A 366 3.73 -12.19 -19.08
N GLU A 367 2.71 -12.71 -18.43
CA GLU A 367 1.83 -12.00 -17.50
C GLU A 367 2.25 -12.33 -16.07
N VAL A 368 2.38 -11.30 -15.24
CA VAL A 368 2.54 -11.44 -13.78
C VAL A 368 1.34 -10.81 -13.11
N ARG A 369 0.56 -11.60 -12.39
CA ARG A 369 -0.66 -11.15 -11.71
C ARG A 369 -0.38 -10.51 -10.35
N ASN A 370 -1.44 -9.91 -9.78
CA ASN A 370 -1.41 -9.27 -8.46
C ASN A 370 -0.39 -8.11 -8.33
N ALA A 371 -0.03 -7.49 -9.44
CA ALA A 371 1.01 -6.47 -9.53
C ALA A 371 0.49 -5.03 -9.36
N GLY A 372 -0.72 -4.84 -8.84
CA GLY A 372 -1.34 -3.50 -8.75
C GLY A 372 -0.92 -2.67 -7.53
N ALA A 373 -0.26 -3.27 -6.52
CA ALA A 373 0.17 -2.59 -5.32
C ALA A 373 1.62 -2.91 -4.95
N TYR A 374 2.39 -1.88 -4.57
CA TYR A 374 3.79 -2.03 -4.13
C TYR A 374 4.67 -2.82 -5.11
N ALA A 375 4.33 -2.80 -6.39
CA ALA A 375 5.04 -3.45 -7.48
C ALA A 375 5.91 -2.41 -8.22
N CYS A 376 5.34 -1.63 -9.11
CA CYS A 376 6.02 -0.57 -9.83
C CYS A 376 6.79 0.39 -8.90
N THR A 377 6.19 0.76 -7.76
CA THR A 377 6.74 1.74 -6.80
C THR A 377 7.96 1.25 -6.00
N LEU A 378 8.13 -0.06 -5.85
CA LEU A 378 9.24 -0.65 -5.08
C LEU A 378 10.28 -1.30 -5.99
N THR A 379 10.48 -0.77 -7.17
CA THR A 379 11.32 -1.37 -8.21
C THR A 379 12.46 -0.44 -8.61
N ALA A 380 13.64 -1.01 -8.88
CA ALA A 380 14.84 -0.29 -9.27
C ALA A 380 14.82 0.14 -10.75
N GLN A 381 13.82 0.92 -11.15
CA GLN A 381 13.49 1.26 -12.55
C GLN A 381 14.63 1.91 -13.35
N ARG A 382 15.56 2.59 -12.66
CA ARG A 382 16.66 3.34 -13.33
C ARG A 382 17.94 2.53 -13.50
N PHE A 383 17.97 1.29 -13.08
CA PHE A 383 19.16 0.47 -13.23
C PHE A 383 19.46 0.24 -14.72
N SER A 384 20.73 0.36 -15.09
CA SER A 384 21.22 0.30 -16.48
C SER A 384 20.56 1.28 -17.46
N SER A 385 19.92 2.36 -16.97
CA SER A 385 19.25 3.40 -17.75
C SER A 385 18.12 2.89 -18.67
N HIS A 386 17.54 1.74 -18.35
CA HIS A 386 16.34 1.26 -19.03
C HIS A 386 15.16 2.21 -18.82
N GLN A 387 14.27 2.26 -19.79
CA GLN A 387 13.01 2.99 -19.64
C GLN A 387 12.10 2.25 -18.66
N PRO A 388 11.39 2.96 -17.78
CA PRO A 388 10.40 2.33 -16.93
C PRO A 388 9.25 1.75 -17.77
N PRO A 389 8.59 0.69 -17.28
CA PRO A 389 7.41 0.16 -17.95
C PRO A 389 6.30 1.21 -18.03
N ARG A 390 5.47 1.13 -19.05
CA ARG A 390 4.26 1.96 -19.17
C ARG A 390 3.24 1.56 -18.12
N GLU A 391 2.41 2.52 -17.71
CA GLU A 391 1.28 2.27 -16.83
C GLU A 391 -0.02 2.69 -17.52
N LEU A 392 -1.06 1.83 -17.47
CA LEU A 392 -2.34 2.07 -18.11
C LEU A 392 -3.47 1.69 -17.16
N LEU A 393 -4.45 2.60 -16.98
CA LEU A 393 -5.72 2.29 -16.32
C LEU A 393 -6.76 1.94 -17.38
N VAL A 394 -7.35 0.76 -17.27
CA VAL A 394 -8.28 0.19 -18.24
C VAL A 394 -9.68 0.09 -17.63
N TYR A 395 -10.69 0.62 -18.32
CA TYR A 395 -12.09 0.57 -17.93
C TYR A 395 -12.84 -0.51 -18.71
N GLY A 396 -13.90 -1.06 -18.12
CA GLY A 396 -14.71 -2.10 -18.76
C GLY A 396 -15.44 -1.65 -20.05
N ASP A 397 -15.58 -0.35 -20.26
CA ASP A 397 -16.12 0.24 -21.50
C ASP A 397 -15.07 0.35 -22.64
N GLY A 398 -13.84 -0.06 -22.38
CA GLY A 398 -12.72 -0.02 -23.32
C GLY A 398 -11.91 1.28 -23.29
N ARG A 399 -12.27 2.25 -22.47
CA ARG A 399 -11.47 3.47 -22.25
C ARG A 399 -10.16 3.13 -21.55
N VAL A 400 -9.07 3.79 -21.96
CA VAL A 400 -7.74 3.64 -21.38
C VAL A 400 -7.18 5.02 -21.01
N GLU A 401 -6.60 5.14 -19.83
CA GLU A 401 -5.88 6.34 -19.36
C GLU A 401 -4.41 5.99 -19.12
N THR A 402 -3.50 6.84 -19.60
CA THR A 402 -2.04 6.66 -19.51
C THR A 402 -1.35 7.73 -18.66
N GLU A 403 -2.01 8.87 -18.37
CA GLU A 403 -1.52 9.98 -17.53
C GLU A 403 -2.68 10.72 -16.83
#